data_67470469d2f9937e7d73f1e313ace29d
#
_entry.id   67470469d2f9937e7d73f1e313ace29d
#
_cell.length_a   1.000
_cell.length_b   1.000
_cell.length_c   1.000
_cell.angle_alpha   90.00
_cell.angle_beta   90.00
_cell.angle_gamma   90.00
#
_symmetry.space_group_name_H-M   'P 1'
#
loop_
_entity.id
_entity.type
_entity.pdbx_description
1 polymer ?
#
loop_
_entity_poly.entity_id
_entity_poly.type
_entity_poly.pdbx_seq_one_letter_code
_entity_poly.pdbx_strand_id
1 'polypeptide(L)'
;MPLFHFVQRKDPEQQNAKSLYITFSNKDTEELVYSPEVGLYLKNNADGSPMMDAGNNEQAAFTNVFVLYASSGVKDDGVTRQYDLTGGTGIYLTKGGWETIQWTKGDATAPLQLTDASGKTLDVNPGKSFLAIWGGYYGQALRLLDGEGNEQALPEKPALLDSAVPDEAAEAAEQAQQHAQALADAQNKLNQAQTALNEALQAQQNAAGTADSADDDAASQRVAEAQAAYDAAAAELAAL
;
A
#
# COMPACT_ATOMS: atom_id res chain seq x y z
N MET A 1 -4.81 -26.10 -19.79
CA MET A 1 -3.54 -25.51 -19.36
C MET A 1 -3.67 -25.14 -17.89
N PRO A 2 -2.71 -25.45 -16.99
CA PRO A 2 -2.83 -25.07 -15.59
C PRO A 2 -2.81 -23.53 -15.44
N LEU A 3 -3.56 -23.02 -14.46
CA LEU A 3 -3.66 -21.59 -14.17
C LEU A 3 -2.31 -20.98 -13.76
N PHE A 4 -1.52 -21.72 -12.97
CA PHE A 4 -0.24 -21.28 -12.45
C PHE A 4 0.91 -22.15 -12.97
N HIS A 5 2.03 -21.50 -13.29
CA HIS A 5 3.32 -22.16 -13.52
C HIS A 5 4.06 -22.24 -12.18
N PHE A 6 3.91 -23.33 -11.46
CA PHE A 6 4.54 -23.51 -10.16
C PHE A 6 6.04 -23.80 -10.28
N VAL A 7 6.83 -23.06 -9.52
CA VAL A 7 8.27 -23.24 -9.37
C VAL A 7 8.62 -23.33 -7.90
N GLN A 8 9.71 -24.02 -7.60
CA GLN A 8 10.18 -24.13 -6.23
C GLN A 8 11.05 -22.92 -5.87
N ARG A 9 10.69 -22.20 -4.80
CA ARG A 9 11.48 -21.12 -4.19
C ARG A 9 11.66 -19.86 -5.05
N LYS A 10 10.63 -19.45 -5.79
CA LYS A 10 10.67 -18.14 -6.41
C LYS A 10 10.81 -17.06 -5.31
N ASP A 11 11.80 -16.19 -5.46
CA ASP A 11 11.92 -14.98 -4.67
C ASP A 11 11.33 -13.79 -5.45
N PRO A 12 10.55 -12.92 -4.81
CA PRO A 12 9.97 -11.74 -5.47
C PRO A 12 11.05 -10.73 -5.86
N GLU A 13 10.77 -9.93 -6.88
CA GLU A 13 11.70 -8.89 -7.36
C GLU A 13 11.95 -7.81 -6.31
N GLN A 14 10.89 -7.43 -5.57
CA GLN A 14 10.98 -6.44 -4.50
C GLN A 14 10.69 -7.10 -3.16
N GLN A 15 11.52 -6.84 -2.18
CA GLN A 15 11.23 -7.16 -0.78
C GLN A 15 10.32 -6.06 -0.21
N ASN A 16 9.90 -6.14 1.03
CA ASN A 16 9.12 -5.12 1.71
C ASN A 16 7.61 -5.11 1.38
N ALA A 17 6.99 -6.29 1.38
CA ALA A 17 5.53 -6.44 1.32
C ALA A 17 5.02 -7.02 2.64
N LYS A 18 4.97 -6.19 3.69
CA LYS A 18 4.56 -6.64 5.03
C LYS A 18 3.05 -6.71 5.19
N SER A 19 2.33 -5.67 4.79
CA SER A 19 0.87 -5.60 4.96
C SER A 19 0.22 -5.05 3.71
N LEU A 20 -0.77 -5.78 3.19
CA LEU A 20 -1.59 -5.39 2.06
C LEU A 20 -3.02 -5.11 2.53
N TYR A 21 -3.54 -3.93 2.22
CA TYR A 21 -4.92 -3.52 2.46
C TYR A 21 -5.63 -3.38 1.13
N ILE A 22 -6.75 -4.08 0.97
CA ILE A 22 -7.58 -4.05 -0.23
C ILE A 22 -8.96 -3.55 0.18
N THR A 23 -9.31 -2.33 -0.17
CA THR A 23 -10.63 -1.76 0.06
C THR A 23 -11.48 -1.96 -1.19
N PHE A 24 -12.54 -2.75 -1.08
CA PHE A 24 -13.52 -3.00 -2.15
C PHE A 24 -14.73 -2.05 -2.05
N SER A 25 -14.98 -1.52 -0.86
CA SER A 25 -16.02 -0.52 -0.59
C SER A 25 -15.74 0.14 0.77
N ASN A 26 -16.49 1.17 1.11
CA ASN A 26 -16.43 1.83 2.43
C ASN A 26 -16.81 0.91 3.62
N LYS A 27 -17.23 -0.33 3.35
CA LYS A 27 -17.62 -1.33 4.37
C LYS A 27 -16.86 -2.64 4.24
N ASP A 28 -16.01 -2.75 3.24
CA ASP A 28 -15.34 -4.03 2.91
C ASP A 28 -13.87 -3.75 2.61
N THR A 29 -13.05 -3.94 3.61
CA THR A 29 -11.60 -3.87 3.53
C THR A 29 -11.00 -5.17 4.03
N GLU A 30 -10.11 -5.76 3.26
CA GLU A 30 -9.37 -6.94 3.62
C GLU A 30 -7.92 -6.58 3.93
N GLU A 31 -7.38 -7.20 4.97
CA GLU A 31 -5.99 -7.07 5.35
C GLU A 31 -5.28 -8.41 5.23
N LEU A 32 -4.12 -8.43 4.57
CA LEU A 32 -3.22 -9.59 4.51
C LEU A 32 -1.84 -9.19 5.04
N VAL A 33 -1.41 -9.84 6.13
CA VAL A 33 -0.15 -9.52 6.82
C VAL A 33 0.82 -10.67 6.68
N TYR A 34 2.01 -10.42 6.14
CA TYR A 34 3.06 -11.42 6.04
C TYR A 34 3.63 -11.76 7.42
N SER A 35 3.62 -13.05 7.77
CA SER A 35 4.30 -13.60 8.93
C SER A 35 5.57 -14.34 8.48
N PRO A 36 6.77 -13.84 8.81
CA PRO A 36 8.01 -14.53 8.49
C PRO A 36 8.19 -15.85 9.26
N GLU A 37 7.52 -16.03 10.41
CA GLU A 37 7.58 -17.25 11.21
C GLU A 37 6.99 -18.45 10.50
N VAL A 38 5.84 -18.24 9.81
CA VAL A 38 5.17 -19.30 9.07
C VAL A 38 5.37 -19.18 7.56
N GLY A 39 5.94 -18.06 7.08
CA GLY A 39 6.19 -17.82 5.66
C GLY A 39 4.93 -17.57 4.83
N LEU A 40 3.84 -17.13 5.44
CA LEU A 40 2.53 -16.96 4.83
C LEU A 40 1.96 -15.55 5.06
N TYR A 41 1.05 -15.13 4.18
CA TYR A 41 0.18 -13.99 4.39
C TYR A 41 -1.06 -14.44 5.18
N LEU A 42 -1.22 -13.89 6.36
CA LEU A 42 -2.35 -14.13 7.25
C LEU A 42 -3.45 -13.12 6.96
N LYS A 43 -4.68 -13.59 6.77
CA LYS A 43 -5.82 -12.71 6.47
C LYS A 43 -6.49 -12.25 7.77
N ASN A 44 -6.75 -10.95 7.86
CA ASN A 44 -7.49 -10.33 8.94
C ASN A 44 -8.82 -9.74 8.42
N ASN A 45 -9.75 -9.56 9.33
CA ASN A 45 -10.96 -8.76 9.13
C ASN A 45 -10.62 -7.26 9.16
N ALA A 46 -11.57 -6.42 8.78
CA ALA A 46 -11.41 -4.96 8.77
C ALA A 46 -11.06 -4.34 10.14
N ASP A 47 -11.40 -5.00 11.23
CA ASP A 47 -11.08 -4.60 12.61
C ASP A 47 -9.70 -5.10 13.10
N GLY A 48 -8.93 -5.73 12.22
CA GLY A 48 -7.62 -6.32 12.52
C GLY A 48 -7.67 -7.69 13.21
N SER A 49 -8.85 -8.21 13.51
CA SER A 49 -8.99 -9.55 14.10
C SER A 49 -8.68 -10.64 13.06
N PRO A 50 -8.13 -11.81 13.47
CA PRO A 50 -7.88 -12.92 12.56
C PRO A 50 -9.15 -13.39 11.85
N MET A 51 -9.09 -13.54 10.52
CA MET A 51 -10.18 -14.17 9.77
C MET A 51 -10.07 -15.70 9.89
N MET A 52 -11.00 -16.29 10.65
CA MET A 52 -10.97 -17.73 10.92
C MET A 52 -11.76 -18.51 9.87
N ASP A 53 -11.17 -19.62 9.40
CA ASP A 53 -11.86 -20.61 8.57
C ASP A 53 -12.76 -21.47 9.46
N ALA A 54 -14.07 -21.42 9.21
CA ALA A 54 -15.06 -22.16 10.00
C ALA A 54 -14.94 -23.70 9.88
N GLY A 55 -14.24 -24.19 8.87
CA GLY A 55 -14.10 -25.63 8.63
C GLY A 55 -13.02 -26.28 9.52
N ASN A 56 -11.95 -25.57 9.80
CA ASN A 56 -10.81 -26.11 10.57
C ASN A 56 -10.43 -25.25 11.79
N ASN A 57 -11.09 -24.11 11.97
CA ASN A 57 -10.82 -23.14 13.04
C ASN A 57 -9.36 -22.62 13.05
N GLU A 58 -8.76 -22.51 11.87
CA GLU A 58 -7.45 -21.89 11.67
C GLU A 58 -7.61 -20.53 10.99
N GLN A 59 -6.65 -19.63 11.20
CA GLN A 59 -6.65 -18.37 10.48
C GLN A 59 -6.41 -18.60 8.98
N ALA A 60 -7.17 -17.94 8.12
CA ALA A 60 -6.98 -18.00 6.68
C ALA A 60 -5.57 -17.49 6.32
N ALA A 61 -4.80 -18.33 5.63
CA ALA A 61 -3.40 -18.07 5.32
C ALA A 61 -3.04 -18.50 3.89
N PHE A 62 -2.20 -17.72 3.22
CA PHE A 62 -1.88 -17.87 1.80
C PHE A 62 -0.38 -17.74 1.56
N THR A 63 0.15 -18.61 0.69
CA THR A 63 1.52 -18.52 0.18
C THR A 63 1.65 -17.40 -0.84
N ASN A 64 0.60 -17.22 -1.65
CA ASN A 64 0.54 -16.30 -2.78
C ASN A 64 -0.66 -15.38 -2.65
N VAL A 65 -0.47 -14.11 -2.97
CA VAL A 65 -1.54 -13.11 -3.06
C VAL A 65 -1.46 -12.43 -4.42
N PHE A 66 -2.58 -12.43 -5.14
CA PHE A 66 -2.72 -11.76 -6.43
C PHE A 66 -3.78 -10.68 -6.32
N VAL A 67 -3.47 -9.47 -6.76
CA VAL A 67 -4.47 -8.42 -6.98
C VAL A 67 -4.44 -8.06 -8.46
N LEU A 68 -5.48 -8.43 -9.17
CA LEU A 68 -5.65 -8.18 -10.60
C LEU A 68 -6.42 -6.88 -10.79
N TYR A 69 -5.81 -5.90 -11.44
CA TYR A 69 -6.42 -4.62 -11.73
C TYR A 69 -7.28 -4.76 -12.98
N ALA A 70 -8.58 -4.43 -12.85
CA ALA A 70 -9.55 -4.53 -13.94
C ALA A 70 -10.36 -3.25 -14.04
N SER A 71 -10.43 -2.63 -15.20
CA SER A 71 -11.28 -1.46 -15.42
C SER A 71 -12.71 -1.76 -14.99
N SER A 72 -13.32 -0.84 -14.26
CA SER A 72 -14.63 -1.07 -13.65
C SER A 72 -15.61 0.07 -13.93
N GLY A 73 -16.89 -0.27 -13.95
CA GLY A 73 -18.01 0.63 -14.16
C GLY A 73 -19.26 0.07 -13.53
N VAL A 74 -20.42 0.46 -14.00
CA VAL A 74 -21.72 -0.08 -13.63
C VAL A 74 -22.45 -0.59 -14.86
N LYS A 75 -23.33 -1.57 -14.67
CA LYS A 75 -24.25 -2.03 -15.72
C LYS A 75 -25.37 -1.03 -15.96
N ASP A 76 -26.21 -1.31 -16.96
CA ASP A 76 -27.35 -0.46 -17.34
C ASP A 76 -28.36 -0.22 -16.21
N ASP A 77 -28.31 -1.04 -15.14
CA ASP A 77 -29.12 -0.85 -13.94
C ASP A 77 -28.61 0.27 -13.01
N GLY A 78 -27.43 0.82 -13.31
CA GLY A 78 -26.80 1.90 -12.54
C GLY A 78 -26.28 1.49 -11.16
N VAL A 79 -26.37 0.21 -10.78
CA VAL A 79 -26.02 -0.30 -9.44
C VAL A 79 -25.03 -1.46 -9.49
N THR A 80 -25.25 -2.43 -10.39
CA THR A 80 -24.42 -3.63 -10.47
C THR A 80 -23.03 -3.30 -11.00
N ARG A 81 -22.00 -3.64 -10.24
CA ARG A 81 -20.61 -3.45 -10.67
C ARG A 81 -20.28 -4.28 -11.90
N GLN A 82 -19.62 -3.67 -12.86
CA GLN A 82 -19.08 -4.29 -14.07
C GLN A 82 -17.56 -4.19 -14.08
N TYR A 83 -16.90 -5.25 -14.55
CA TYR A 83 -15.46 -5.29 -14.73
C TYR A 83 -15.11 -5.70 -16.16
N ASP A 84 -14.10 -5.07 -16.74
CA ASP A 84 -13.45 -5.57 -17.95
C ASP A 84 -12.44 -6.66 -17.54
N LEU A 85 -12.77 -7.91 -17.84
CA LEU A 85 -11.96 -9.07 -17.50
C LEU A 85 -11.10 -9.57 -18.67
N THR A 86 -10.87 -8.76 -19.68
CA THR A 86 -10.04 -9.15 -20.82
C THR A 86 -8.55 -9.20 -20.47
N GLY A 87 -8.10 -8.31 -19.60
CA GLY A 87 -6.72 -8.26 -19.12
C GLY A 87 -6.41 -6.96 -18.38
N GLY A 88 -5.20 -6.88 -17.85
CA GLY A 88 -4.75 -5.70 -17.11
C GLY A 88 -3.41 -5.92 -16.42
N THR A 89 -3.03 -4.94 -15.64
CA THR A 89 -1.89 -5.01 -14.72
C THR A 89 -2.34 -5.60 -13.38
N GLY A 90 -1.41 -5.97 -12.54
CA GLY A 90 -1.69 -6.42 -11.19
C GLY A 90 -0.42 -6.49 -10.35
N ILE A 91 -0.57 -6.99 -9.15
CA ILE A 91 0.56 -7.30 -8.26
C ILE A 91 0.48 -8.74 -7.78
N TYR A 92 1.63 -9.35 -7.63
CA TYR A 92 1.81 -10.66 -7.05
C TYR A 92 2.70 -10.57 -5.82
N LEU A 93 2.21 -11.05 -4.67
CA LEU A 93 2.95 -11.07 -3.42
C LEU A 93 3.25 -12.51 -3.01
N THR A 94 4.46 -12.76 -2.53
CA THR A 94 4.92 -14.03 -1.96
C THR A 94 6.13 -13.80 -1.07
N LYS A 95 6.35 -14.61 -0.03
CA LYS A 95 7.54 -14.56 0.85
C LYS A 95 7.88 -13.16 1.41
N GLY A 96 6.90 -12.32 1.65
CA GLY A 96 7.11 -10.95 2.18
C GLY A 96 7.66 -9.96 1.18
N GLY A 97 7.61 -10.27 -0.11
CA GLY A 97 7.95 -9.37 -1.19
C GLY A 97 6.87 -9.35 -2.27
N TRP A 98 7.06 -8.57 -3.31
CA TRP A 98 6.08 -8.37 -4.36
C TRP A 98 6.71 -8.05 -5.73
N GLU A 99 5.92 -8.17 -6.78
CA GLU A 99 6.27 -7.77 -8.14
C GLU A 99 5.02 -7.35 -8.93
N THR A 100 5.22 -6.48 -9.91
CA THR A 100 4.19 -6.12 -10.88
C THR A 100 4.01 -7.26 -11.87
N ILE A 101 2.75 -7.58 -12.19
CA ILE A 101 2.39 -8.61 -13.17
C ILE A 101 1.45 -8.05 -14.24
N GLN A 102 1.37 -8.78 -15.35
CA GLN A 102 0.32 -8.59 -16.36
C GLN A 102 -0.58 -9.82 -16.35
N TRP A 103 -1.86 -9.63 -16.61
CA TRP A 103 -2.80 -10.73 -16.73
C TRP A 103 -3.70 -10.56 -17.95
N THR A 104 -4.08 -11.67 -18.55
CA THR A 104 -5.05 -11.71 -19.64
C THR A 104 -5.98 -12.90 -19.45
N LYS A 105 -7.25 -12.71 -19.77
CA LYS A 105 -8.22 -13.80 -19.75
C LYS A 105 -8.87 -14.01 -21.12
N GLY A 106 -8.98 -12.96 -21.93
CA GLY A 106 -9.70 -13.03 -23.19
C GLY A 106 -11.20 -13.20 -22.97
N ASP A 107 -11.80 -14.22 -23.56
CA ASP A 107 -13.23 -14.48 -23.42
C ASP A 107 -13.56 -15.39 -22.20
N ALA A 108 -14.84 -15.71 -22.02
CA ALA A 108 -15.34 -16.51 -20.89
C ALA A 108 -14.72 -17.91 -20.83
N THR A 109 -14.27 -18.47 -21.94
CA THR A 109 -13.72 -19.84 -22.06
C THR A 109 -12.19 -19.85 -22.03
N ALA A 110 -11.53 -18.72 -22.32
CA ALA A 110 -10.09 -18.62 -22.29
C ALA A 110 -9.53 -18.77 -20.86
N PRO A 111 -8.42 -19.45 -20.66
CA PRO A 111 -7.77 -19.53 -19.35
C PRO A 111 -7.19 -18.17 -18.96
N LEU A 112 -7.18 -17.88 -17.65
CA LEU A 112 -6.38 -16.78 -17.10
C LEU A 112 -4.90 -17.06 -17.34
N GLN A 113 -4.18 -16.08 -17.87
CA GLN A 113 -2.74 -16.12 -18.07
C GLN A 113 -2.10 -15.02 -17.24
N LEU A 114 -0.99 -15.37 -16.56
CA LEU A 114 -0.20 -14.44 -15.76
C LEU A 114 1.21 -14.37 -16.33
N THR A 115 1.71 -13.16 -16.51
CA THR A 115 3.09 -12.91 -16.93
C THR A 115 3.75 -11.89 -15.99
N ASP A 116 5.06 -11.96 -15.89
CA ASP A 116 5.87 -10.94 -15.23
C ASP A 116 5.93 -9.65 -16.09
N ALA A 117 6.61 -8.63 -15.58
CA ALA A 117 6.75 -7.34 -16.27
C ALA A 117 7.48 -7.46 -17.63
N SER A 118 8.25 -8.53 -17.86
CA SER A 118 8.92 -8.81 -19.14
C SER A 118 8.06 -9.54 -20.16
N GLY A 119 6.84 -9.97 -19.77
CA GLY A 119 5.94 -10.77 -20.60
C GLY A 119 6.20 -12.28 -20.57
N LYS A 120 7.13 -12.76 -19.74
CA LYS A 120 7.35 -14.17 -19.49
C LYS A 120 6.25 -14.73 -18.59
N THR A 121 5.86 -16.00 -18.80
CA THR A 121 4.94 -16.71 -17.88
C THR A 121 5.41 -16.55 -16.43
N LEU A 122 4.50 -16.11 -15.57
CA LEU A 122 4.77 -15.85 -14.16
C LEU A 122 5.12 -17.15 -13.42
N ASP A 123 6.27 -17.16 -12.79
CA ASP A 123 6.67 -18.23 -11.88
C ASP A 123 5.97 -18.03 -10.52
N VAL A 124 5.26 -19.05 -10.03
CA VAL A 124 4.45 -18.98 -8.81
C VAL A 124 4.93 -20.02 -7.80
N ASN A 125 5.07 -19.62 -6.53
CA ASN A 125 5.42 -20.56 -5.46
C ASN A 125 4.28 -21.57 -5.21
N PRO A 126 4.59 -22.86 -4.95
CA PRO A 126 3.58 -23.83 -4.55
C PRO A 126 2.89 -23.43 -3.23
N GLY A 127 1.58 -23.53 -3.18
CA GLY A 127 0.80 -23.27 -1.97
C GLY A 127 -0.57 -22.64 -2.25
N LYS A 128 -1.31 -22.32 -1.18
CA LYS A 128 -2.61 -21.66 -1.28
C LYS A 128 -2.45 -20.25 -1.86
N SER A 129 -3.36 -19.87 -2.73
CA SER A 129 -3.37 -18.56 -3.37
C SER A 129 -4.66 -17.80 -3.02
N PHE A 130 -4.51 -16.52 -2.65
CA PHE A 130 -5.60 -15.55 -2.61
C PHE A 130 -5.57 -14.75 -3.91
N LEU A 131 -6.72 -14.59 -4.56
CA LEU A 131 -6.83 -13.82 -5.79
C LEU A 131 -7.97 -12.83 -5.66
N ALA A 132 -7.65 -11.54 -5.77
CA ALA A 132 -8.59 -10.44 -5.78
C ALA A 132 -8.66 -9.82 -7.19
N ILE A 133 -9.86 -9.42 -7.61
CA ILE A 133 -10.07 -8.53 -8.75
C ILE A 133 -10.42 -7.16 -8.17
N TRP A 134 -9.60 -6.15 -8.47
CA TRP A 134 -9.76 -4.82 -7.92
C TRP A 134 -9.92 -3.80 -9.04
N GLY A 135 -10.95 -2.98 -8.95
CA GLY A 135 -11.34 -2.06 -10.03
C GLY A 135 -10.86 -0.63 -9.85
N GLY A 136 -10.34 -0.27 -8.67
CA GLY A 136 -9.99 1.12 -8.38
C GLY A 136 -11.18 2.08 -8.48
N TYR A 137 -12.42 1.57 -8.33
CA TYR A 137 -13.63 2.37 -8.41
C TYR A 137 -13.70 3.37 -7.25
N TYR A 138 -14.58 4.35 -7.34
CA TYR A 138 -14.77 5.36 -6.28
C TYR A 138 -14.91 4.72 -4.90
N GLY A 139 -14.14 5.21 -3.93
CA GLY A 139 -14.07 4.65 -2.57
C GLY A 139 -13.29 3.33 -2.43
N GLN A 140 -12.69 2.82 -3.51
CA GLN A 140 -11.77 1.68 -3.44
C GLN A 140 -10.33 2.15 -3.31
N ALA A 141 -9.57 1.49 -2.44
CA ALA A 141 -8.17 1.77 -2.21
C ALA A 141 -7.34 0.48 -2.18
N LEU A 142 -6.08 0.59 -2.53
CA LEU A 142 -5.10 -0.48 -2.41
C LEU A 142 -3.82 0.11 -1.83
N ARG A 143 -3.36 -0.44 -0.70
CA ARG A 143 -2.16 0.02 -0.01
C ARG A 143 -1.28 -1.16 0.35
N LEU A 144 0.00 -1.05 0.06
CA LEU A 144 1.02 -2.01 0.44
C LEU A 144 2.05 -1.33 1.33
N LEU A 145 2.25 -1.85 2.53
CA LEU A 145 3.18 -1.31 3.50
C LEU A 145 4.37 -2.25 3.69
N ASP A 146 5.55 -1.68 3.90
CA ASP A 146 6.73 -2.42 4.34
C ASP A 146 6.69 -2.75 5.85
N GLY A 147 7.78 -3.34 6.37
CA GLY A 147 7.89 -3.70 7.78
C GLY A 147 8.01 -2.50 8.74
N GLU A 148 8.28 -1.32 8.22
CA GLU A 148 8.41 -0.06 8.95
C GLU A 148 7.14 0.80 8.85
N GLY A 149 6.16 0.35 8.06
CA GLY A 149 4.89 1.05 7.84
C GLY A 149 4.91 2.07 6.70
N ASN A 150 5.99 2.11 5.88
CA ASN A 150 6.04 2.98 4.72
C ASN A 150 5.27 2.39 3.56
N GLU A 151 4.55 3.25 2.83
CA GLU A 151 3.75 2.84 1.69
C GLU A 151 4.62 2.60 0.46
N GLN A 152 4.37 1.50 -0.25
CA GLN A 152 5.08 1.14 -1.47
C GLN A 152 4.37 1.75 -2.68
N ALA A 153 5.18 2.23 -3.66
CA ALA A 153 4.65 2.75 -4.91
C ALA A 153 4.11 1.61 -5.79
N LEU A 154 2.80 1.42 -5.78
CA LEU A 154 2.10 0.43 -6.60
C LEU A 154 1.88 0.91 -8.03
N PRO A 155 1.58 0.00 -8.99
CA PRO A 155 1.11 0.40 -10.31
C PRO A 155 -0.13 1.30 -10.23
N GLU A 156 -0.29 2.18 -11.21
CA GLU A 156 -1.46 3.04 -11.29
C GLU A 156 -2.76 2.23 -11.31
N LYS A 157 -3.78 2.76 -10.63
CA LYS A 157 -5.12 2.15 -10.65
C LYS A 157 -5.66 2.09 -12.07
N PRO A 158 -6.49 1.07 -12.41
CA PRO A 158 -7.05 0.95 -13.74
C PRO A 158 -7.98 2.14 -14.03
N ALA A 159 -8.02 2.56 -15.30
CA ALA A 159 -8.99 3.54 -15.74
C ALA A 159 -10.42 3.01 -15.55
N LEU A 160 -11.34 3.88 -15.17
CA LEU A 160 -12.75 3.52 -15.10
C LEU A 160 -13.34 3.35 -16.49
N LEU A 161 -14.36 2.49 -16.61
CA LEU A 161 -15.15 2.35 -17.84
C LEU A 161 -16.05 3.60 -18.03
N ASP A 162 -16.44 3.88 -19.26
CA ASP A 162 -17.36 4.99 -19.59
C ASP A 162 -18.72 4.87 -18.86
N SER A 163 -19.11 3.65 -18.48
CA SER A 163 -20.29 3.38 -17.67
C SER A 163 -20.11 3.66 -16.17
N ALA A 164 -18.93 4.14 -15.73
CA ALA A 164 -18.72 4.52 -14.35
C ALA A 164 -19.57 5.75 -14.00
N VAL A 165 -20.40 5.61 -12.97
CA VAL A 165 -21.20 6.72 -12.43
C VAL A 165 -20.46 7.28 -11.23
N PRO A 166 -20.16 8.58 -11.20
CA PRO A 166 -19.60 9.21 -10.02
C PRO A 166 -20.51 8.98 -8.81
N ASP A 167 -19.96 8.44 -7.75
CA ASP A 167 -20.61 8.40 -6.45
C ASP A 167 -20.09 9.59 -5.64
N GLU A 168 -20.85 10.68 -5.64
CA GLU A 168 -20.47 11.92 -4.96
C GLU A 168 -20.12 11.69 -3.48
N ALA A 169 -20.77 10.75 -2.82
CA ALA A 169 -20.48 10.38 -1.44
C ALA A 169 -19.14 9.61 -1.33
N ALA A 170 -18.84 8.74 -2.28
CA ALA A 170 -17.57 8.01 -2.30
C ALA A 170 -16.40 8.93 -2.72
N GLU A 171 -16.60 9.84 -3.66
CA GLU A 171 -15.59 10.85 -4.01
C GLU A 171 -15.28 11.77 -2.84
N ALA A 172 -16.31 12.23 -2.12
CA ALA A 172 -16.13 13.04 -0.92
C ALA A 172 -15.41 12.28 0.20
N ALA A 173 -15.70 10.99 0.36
CA ALA A 173 -15.00 10.12 1.32
C ALA A 173 -13.53 9.89 0.94
N GLU A 174 -13.23 9.69 -0.34
CA GLU A 174 -11.86 9.55 -0.84
C GLU A 174 -11.06 10.84 -0.63
N GLN A 175 -11.65 12.00 -0.97
CA GLN A 175 -11.02 13.29 -0.73
C GLN A 175 -10.79 13.56 0.76
N ALA A 176 -11.75 13.19 1.62
CA ALA A 176 -11.60 13.32 3.06
C ALA A 176 -10.47 12.40 3.61
N GLN A 177 -10.33 11.18 3.09
CA GLN A 177 -9.23 10.29 3.47
C GLN A 177 -7.87 10.81 3.01
N GLN A 178 -7.76 11.29 1.77
CA GLN A 178 -6.53 11.89 1.26
C GLN A 178 -6.13 13.12 2.08
N HIS A 179 -7.09 13.96 2.43
CA HIS A 179 -6.84 15.12 3.29
C HIS A 179 -6.41 14.71 4.70
N ALA A 180 -7.07 13.71 5.30
CA ALA A 180 -6.69 13.20 6.61
C ALA A 180 -5.28 12.58 6.62
N GLN A 181 -4.91 11.87 5.54
CA GLN A 181 -3.55 11.33 5.38
C GLN A 181 -2.52 12.46 5.27
N ALA A 182 -2.79 13.45 4.42
CA ALA A 182 -1.89 14.61 4.24
C ALA A 182 -1.69 15.37 5.57
N LEU A 183 -2.75 15.54 6.36
CA LEU A 183 -2.66 16.12 7.70
C LEU A 183 -1.80 15.31 8.65
N ALA A 184 -1.95 13.97 8.64
CA ALA A 184 -1.15 13.08 9.49
C ALA A 184 0.33 13.12 9.09
N ASP A 185 0.65 13.14 7.81
CA ASP A 185 2.01 13.21 7.31
C ASP A 185 2.66 14.56 7.63
N ALA A 186 1.95 15.67 7.45
CA ALA A 186 2.42 17.00 7.82
C ALA A 186 2.65 17.11 9.34
N GLN A 187 1.77 16.55 10.16
CA GLN A 187 1.94 16.51 11.62
C GLN A 187 3.16 15.70 12.04
N ASN A 188 3.43 14.57 11.37
CA ASN A 188 4.61 13.76 11.63
C ASN A 188 5.89 14.52 11.28
N LYS A 189 5.94 15.21 10.14
CA LYS A 189 7.06 16.07 9.76
C LYS A 189 7.29 17.16 10.79
N LEU A 190 6.24 17.82 11.25
CA LEU A 190 6.34 18.85 12.28
C LEU A 190 6.90 18.32 13.59
N ASN A 191 6.45 17.14 14.03
CA ASN A 191 6.93 16.50 15.25
C ASN A 191 8.43 16.12 15.14
N GLN A 192 8.85 15.61 13.98
CA GLN A 192 10.27 15.31 13.71
C GLN A 192 11.13 16.58 13.72
N ALA A 193 10.69 17.65 13.07
CA ALA A 193 11.37 18.93 13.05
C ALA A 193 11.45 19.56 14.45
N GLN A 194 10.39 19.45 15.24
CA GLN A 194 10.38 19.90 16.64
C GLN A 194 11.41 19.13 17.50
N THR A 195 11.52 17.82 17.29
CA THR A 195 12.50 16.99 17.99
C THR A 195 13.91 17.41 17.63
N ALA A 196 14.21 17.58 16.35
CA ALA A 196 15.52 18.03 15.86
C ALA A 196 15.88 19.43 16.40
N LEU A 197 14.93 20.35 16.47
CA LEU A 197 15.13 21.66 17.05
C LEU A 197 15.47 21.60 18.55
N ASN A 198 14.76 20.77 19.30
CA ASN A 198 15.02 20.57 20.73
C ASN A 198 16.42 19.97 20.97
N GLU A 199 16.83 19.00 20.15
CA GLU A 199 18.18 18.41 20.21
C GLU A 199 19.26 19.42 19.86
N ALA A 200 19.05 20.27 18.84
CA ALA A 200 19.99 21.32 18.46
C ALA A 200 20.14 22.38 19.56
N LEU A 201 19.03 22.81 20.19
CA LEU A 201 19.04 23.73 21.32
C LEU A 201 19.78 23.16 22.53
N GLN A 202 19.59 21.88 22.82
CA GLN A 202 20.28 21.21 23.92
C GLN A 202 21.79 21.08 23.66
N ALA A 203 22.16 20.77 22.40
CA ALA A 203 23.57 20.76 22.00
C ALA A 203 24.22 22.15 22.11
N GLN A 204 23.53 23.22 21.73
CA GLN A 204 24.00 24.60 21.88
C GLN A 204 24.19 24.96 23.35
N GLN A 205 23.26 24.61 24.23
CA GLN A 205 23.42 24.87 25.68
C GLN A 205 24.61 24.12 26.27
N ASN A 206 24.90 22.91 25.78
CA ASN A 206 26.08 22.14 26.23
C ASN A 206 27.40 22.74 25.69
N ALA A 207 27.39 23.27 24.47
CA ALA A 207 28.54 23.91 23.84
C ALA A 207 28.92 25.26 24.53
N ALA A 208 27.95 26.04 24.92
CA ALA A 208 28.12 27.32 25.61
C ALA A 208 28.85 27.20 26.99
N GLY A 209 29.07 25.97 27.48
CA GLY A 209 29.88 25.67 28.68
C GLY A 209 31.35 25.36 28.39
N THR A 210 31.76 25.28 27.12
CA THR A 210 33.12 24.99 26.68
C THR A 210 33.76 26.25 26.09
N ALA A 211 35.02 26.49 26.39
CA ALA A 211 35.73 27.74 26.03
C ALA A 211 36.17 27.83 24.55
N ASP A 212 35.59 27.05 23.64
CA ASP A 212 35.95 27.02 22.21
C ASP A 212 34.87 27.72 21.36
N SER A 213 35.22 28.88 20.79
CA SER A 213 34.32 29.71 19.99
C SER A 213 33.87 29.06 18.65
N ALA A 214 34.63 28.10 18.12
CA ALA A 214 34.31 27.42 16.88
C ALA A 214 33.17 26.42 17.08
N ASP A 215 33.06 25.78 18.24
CA ASP A 215 31.99 24.88 18.61
C ASP A 215 30.68 25.63 18.85
N ASP A 216 30.73 26.86 19.37
CA ASP A 216 29.57 27.71 19.61
C ASP A 216 28.93 28.22 18.30
N ASP A 217 29.78 28.61 17.31
CA ASP A 217 29.30 29.02 15.98
C ASP A 217 28.64 27.87 15.23
N ALA A 218 29.22 26.66 15.27
CA ALA A 218 28.66 25.46 14.63
C ALA A 218 27.34 25.02 15.29
N ALA A 219 27.22 25.13 16.61
CA ALA A 219 25.99 24.83 17.33
C ALA A 219 24.87 25.84 17.01
N SER A 220 25.22 27.13 16.92
CA SER A 220 24.26 28.18 16.53
C SER A 220 23.72 28.00 15.09
N GLN A 221 24.57 27.57 14.16
CA GLN A 221 24.16 27.28 12.79
C GLN A 221 23.18 26.10 12.74
N ARG A 222 23.42 25.01 13.50
CA ARG A 222 22.50 23.87 13.59
C ARG A 222 21.13 24.25 14.13
N VAL A 223 21.09 25.15 15.13
CA VAL A 223 19.80 25.66 15.65
C VAL A 223 19.05 26.45 14.58
N ALA A 224 19.75 27.30 13.82
CA ALA A 224 19.12 28.08 12.75
C ALA A 224 18.56 27.17 11.63
N GLU A 225 19.28 26.13 11.25
CA GLU A 225 18.84 25.14 10.26
C GLU A 225 17.62 24.34 10.76
N ALA A 226 17.65 23.89 12.01
CA ALA A 226 16.54 23.17 12.62
C ALA A 226 15.28 24.04 12.81
N GLN A 227 15.45 25.32 13.15
CA GLN A 227 14.35 26.29 13.22
C GLN A 227 13.72 26.50 11.85
N ALA A 228 14.52 26.67 10.80
CA ALA A 228 14.00 26.82 9.43
C ALA A 228 13.22 25.57 8.97
N ALA A 229 13.67 24.37 9.32
CA ALA A 229 12.95 23.14 9.03
C ALA A 229 11.62 23.06 9.80
N TYR A 230 11.60 23.46 11.05
CA TYR A 230 10.36 23.53 11.85
C TYR A 230 9.35 24.53 11.26
N ASP A 231 9.81 25.73 10.91
CA ASP A 231 8.95 26.76 10.34
C ASP A 231 8.36 26.32 8.98
N ALA A 232 9.16 25.61 8.15
CA ALA A 232 8.70 25.05 6.89
C ALA A 232 7.64 23.94 7.10
N ALA A 233 7.84 23.04 8.05
CA ALA A 233 6.87 21.99 8.37
C ALA A 233 5.58 22.56 8.98
N ALA A 234 5.68 23.62 9.80
CA ALA A 234 4.53 24.32 10.35
C ALA A 234 3.71 25.04 9.26
N ALA A 235 4.41 25.64 8.28
CA ALA A 235 3.76 26.27 7.14
C ALA A 235 3.05 25.24 6.21
N GLU A 236 3.66 24.07 5.99
CA GLU A 236 3.04 22.97 5.24
C GLU A 236 1.75 22.50 5.92
N LEU A 237 1.78 22.27 7.24
CA LEU A 237 0.59 21.88 8.01
C LEU A 237 -0.51 22.96 7.99
N ALA A 238 -0.15 24.22 8.00
CA ALA A 238 -1.11 25.33 7.98
C ALA A 238 -1.73 25.57 6.60
N ALA A 239 -1.18 25.01 5.54
CA ALA A 239 -1.66 25.12 4.16
C ALA A 239 -2.63 24.01 3.74
N LEU A 240 -2.81 22.99 4.58
CA LEU A 240 -3.74 21.87 4.38
C LEU A 240 -5.12 22.16 4.99
#